data_b8fe745ea48b680a680f43fe847bfd8a
#
_entry.id   b8fe745ea48b680a680f43fe847bfd8a
#
_cell.length_a   1.000
_cell.length_b   1.000
_cell.length_c   1.000
_cell.angle_alpha   90.00
_cell.angle_beta   90.00
_cell.angle_gamma   90.00
#
_symmetry.space_group_name_H-M   'P 1'
#
loop_
_entity.id
_entity.type
_entity.pdbx_description
1 polymer ?
#
loop_
_entity_poly.entity_id
_entity_poly.type
_entity_poly.pdbx_seq_one_letter_code
_entity_poly.pdbx_strand_id
1 'polypeptide(L)'
;RPQREKGYSYSFDMLGEAALTQDDAEKYMADYRLAIDTVGKEPQVGPGPRPSISIKLSALHPRYEVAQRERVLTELFANVLELASRARALDVGISIDAEEADRLELSLELYEKLLRAPALQGWGEIGLVVQAYSKRCLPVLVWLTLLGKELGAKMPLRLVKGAYWDTEIKYAQQQGLDNYPVFTRKEGTDTSYLACARYLLSEHTRGVIYPQFASHNAHTVSCVLALAAEAKTPRDFEFQRLHGMGDALYDTVIEQHQQTVRIYAPVGAHKDLLPYLVRRLLENGANSSFVHQLVDPGVPVESLIDHPVTQLRKFASLANDKIPLPPALFSPARKNSQGLNMNISAAMQAL
;
A
#
# COMPACT_ATOMS: atom_id res chain seq x y z
N ARG A 1 -12.79 -12.14 17.51
CA ARG A 1 -12.77 -13.62 17.64
C ARG A 1 -13.59 -14.32 16.55
N PRO A 2 -14.88 -14.01 16.27
CA PRO A 2 -15.69 -14.79 15.31
C PRO A 2 -15.06 -14.88 13.91
N GLN A 3 -14.47 -13.80 13.40
CA GLN A 3 -13.83 -13.80 12.07
C GLN A 3 -12.54 -14.67 12.06
N ARG A 4 -11.77 -14.70 13.16
CA ARG A 4 -10.58 -15.55 13.25
C ARG A 4 -10.93 -17.04 13.25
N GLU A 5 -12.05 -17.40 13.85
CA GLU A 5 -12.58 -18.78 13.84
C GLU A 5 -12.98 -19.21 12.43
N LYS A 6 -13.38 -18.26 11.56
CA LYS A 6 -13.65 -18.48 10.13
C LYS A 6 -12.39 -18.57 9.26
N GLY A 7 -11.19 -18.37 9.81
CA GLY A 7 -9.94 -18.40 9.05
C GLY A 7 -9.36 -17.02 8.69
N TYR A 8 -10.01 -15.91 9.06
CA TYR A 8 -9.46 -14.59 8.87
C TYR A 8 -8.32 -14.28 9.86
N SER A 9 -7.33 -13.54 9.39
CA SER A 9 -6.35 -12.86 10.24
C SER A 9 -6.61 -11.34 10.26
N TYR A 10 -5.78 -10.58 10.98
CA TYR A 10 -5.88 -9.13 11.07
C TYR A 10 -4.52 -8.47 10.85
N SER A 11 -4.54 -7.27 10.24
CA SER A 11 -3.50 -6.28 10.34
C SER A 11 -4.13 -5.06 11.00
N PHE A 12 -3.71 -4.75 12.23
CA PHE A 12 -4.26 -3.62 12.95
C PHE A 12 -3.54 -2.34 12.56
N ASP A 13 -4.30 -1.34 12.12
CA ASP A 13 -3.84 0.00 11.80
C ASP A 13 -4.15 0.92 12.98
N MET A 14 -3.13 1.28 13.74
CA MET A 14 -3.31 2.27 14.79
C MET A 14 -3.57 3.62 14.14
N LEU A 15 -4.76 4.17 14.38
CA LEU A 15 -5.14 5.47 13.86
C LEU A 15 -4.18 6.54 14.38
N GLY A 16 -3.73 7.41 13.48
CA GLY A 16 -2.75 8.45 13.69
C GLY A 16 -1.75 8.46 12.54
N GLU A 17 -1.60 9.62 11.94
CA GLU A 17 -0.68 9.86 10.83
C GLU A 17 -0.26 11.34 10.87
N ALA A 18 0.83 11.68 10.18
CA ALA A 18 1.31 13.05 10.07
C ALA A 18 1.47 13.75 11.43
N ALA A 19 2.31 13.20 12.32
CA ALA A 19 2.71 13.87 13.55
C ALA A 19 3.24 15.26 13.23
N LEU A 20 2.69 16.29 13.88
CA LEU A 20 3.10 17.68 13.67
C LEU A 20 4.15 18.11 14.72
N THR A 21 4.14 17.47 15.86
CA THR A 21 5.02 17.75 16.99
C THR A 21 5.74 16.50 17.47
N GLN A 22 6.76 16.66 18.27
CA GLN A 22 7.44 15.55 18.93
C GLN A 22 6.50 14.82 19.89
N ASP A 23 5.64 15.55 20.59
CA ASP A 23 4.65 14.97 21.52
C ASP A 23 3.65 14.08 20.78
N ASP A 24 3.23 14.46 19.56
CA ASP A 24 2.38 13.61 18.72
C ASP A 24 3.10 12.29 18.37
N ALA A 25 4.37 12.39 17.95
CA ALA A 25 5.16 11.21 17.59
C ALA A 25 5.37 10.28 18.80
N GLU A 26 5.64 10.82 19.96
CA GLU A 26 5.80 10.04 21.20
C GLU A 26 4.49 9.35 21.61
N LYS A 27 3.36 10.03 21.48
CA LYS A 27 2.04 9.45 21.69
C LYS A 27 1.80 8.26 20.75
N TYR A 28 2.03 8.43 19.45
CA TYR A 28 1.84 7.34 18.49
C TYR A 28 2.82 6.20 18.72
N MET A 29 4.06 6.47 19.11
CA MET A 29 5.01 5.45 19.53
C MET A 29 4.46 4.62 20.69
N ALA A 30 3.87 5.27 21.71
CA ALA A 30 3.25 4.57 22.84
C ALA A 30 2.06 3.71 22.41
N ASP A 31 1.21 4.21 21.52
CA ASP A 31 0.07 3.48 20.97
C ASP A 31 0.53 2.25 20.19
N TYR A 32 1.58 2.35 19.35
CA TYR A 32 2.14 1.20 18.63
C TYR A 32 2.79 0.16 19.57
N ARG A 33 3.51 0.60 20.60
CA ARG A 33 4.07 -0.31 21.63
C ARG A 33 2.96 -1.11 22.31
N LEU A 34 1.88 -0.41 22.72
CA LEU A 34 0.73 -1.05 23.36
C LEU A 34 0.04 -2.05 22.42
N ALA A 35 -0.12 -1.70 21.14
CA ALA A 35 -0.73 -2.58 20.15
C ALA A 35 0.10 -3.85 19.92
N ILE A 36 1.44 -3.71 19.77
CA ILE A 36 2.36 -4.84 19.61
C ILE A 36 2.30 -5.76 20.84
N ASP A 37 2.33 -5.19 22.05
CA ASP A 37 2.24 -5.96 23.29
C ASP A 37 0.92 -6.70 23.43
N THR A 38 -0.17 -6.04 23.06
CA THR A 38 -1.53 -6.62 23.14
C THR A 38 -1.65 -7.80 22.18
N VAL A 39 -1.24 -7.63 20.92
CA VAL A 39 -1.28 -8.69 19.91
C VAL A 39 -0.33 -9.84 20.28
N GLY A 40 0.86 -9.52 20.79
CA GLY A 40 1.87 -10.53 21.18
C GLY A 40 1.44 -11.42 22.36
N LYS A 41 0.61 -10.88 23.27
CA LYS A 41 0.08 -11.62 24.42
C LYS A 41 -1.17 -12.47 24.07
N GLU A 42 -1.83 -12.20 22.94
CA GLU A 42 -2.99 -12.99 22.57
C GLU A 42 -2.59 -14.40 22.11
N PRO A 43 -3.34 -15.44 22.55
CA PRO A 43 -3.11 -16.79 22.05
C PRO A 43 -3.47 -16.86 20.56
N GLN A 44 -2.84 -17.79 19.84
CA GLN A 44 -3.24 -18.11 18.48
C GLN A 44 -4.69 -18.61 18.48
N VAL A 45 -5.54 -18.01 17.65
CA VAL A 45 -6.94 -18.38 17.48
C VAL A 45 -7.23 -18.65 16.02
N GLY A 46 -7.79 -19.83 15.72
CA GLY A 46 -8.15 -20.25 14.37
C GLY A 46 -6.93 -20.66 13.50
N PRO A 47 -7.20 -21.07 12.25
CA PRO A 47 -6.18 -21.62 11.35
C PRO A 47 -5.35 -20.55 10.61
N GLY A 48 -5.79 -19.29 10.63
CA GLY A 48 -5.10 -18.18 9.93
C GLY A 48 -3.78 -17.77 10.60
N PRO A 49 -2.93 -17.01 9.91
CA PRO A 49 -1.69 -16.49 10.47
C PRO A 49 -1.96 -15.54 11.64
N ARG A 50 -0.96 -15.34 12.49
CA ARG A 50 -1.04 -14.38 13.60
C ARG A 50 -1.38 -12.97 13.09
N PRO A 51 -2.12 -12.17 13.87
CA PRO A 51 -2.32 -10.77 13.53
C PRO A 51 -1.01 -10.00 13.47
N SER A 52 -0.99 -8.96 12.63
CA SER A 52 0.14 -8.04 12.46
C SER A 52 -0.27 -6.61 12.77
N ILE A 53 0.71 -5.71 12.85
CA ILE A 53 0.50 -4.27 13.02
C ILE A 53 0.94 -3.55 11.76
N SER A 54 0.11 -2.62 11.26
CA SER A 54 0.50 -1.66 10.23
C SER A 54 0.95 -0.36 10.88
N ILE A 55 2.09 0.16 10.44
CA ILE A 55 2.66 1.41 10.95
C ILE A 55 2.79 2.45 9.83
N LYS A 56 2.62 3.73 10.18
CA LYS A 56 2.86 4.87 9.29
C LYS A 56 4.10 5.62 9.74
N LEU A 57 5.04 5.83 8.82
CA LEU A 57 6.29 6.53 9.13
C LEU A 57 6.03 7.98 9.54
N SER A 58 5.03 8.63 8.95
CA SER A 58 4.64 10.00 9.29
C SER A 58 4.08 10.15 10.70
N ALA A 59 3.58 9.09 11.32
CA ALA A 59 3.14 9.09 12.71
C ALA A 59 4.32 9.05 13.70
N LEU A 60 5.47 8.56 13.28
CA LEU A 60 6.60 8.26 14.16
C LEU A 60 7.67 9.37 14.21
N HIS A 61 7.52 10.40 13.36
CA HIS A 61 8.46 11.53 13.34
C HIS A 61 7.83 12.78 12.69
N PRO A 62 7.89 13.97 13.31
CA PRO A 62 7.22 15.17 12.82
C PRO A 62 7.90 15.79 11.58
N ARG A 63 9.10 15.36 11.24
CA ARG A 63 9.87 15.84 10.09
C ARG A 63 10.24 14.69 9.14
N TYR A 64 9.24 13.86 8.80
CA TYR A 64 9.40 12.80 7.80
C TYR A 64 9.32 13.39 6.38
N GLU A 65 10.44 13.95 5.94
CA GLU A 65 10.61 14.65 4.67
C GLU A 65 12.06 14.55 4.16
N VAL A 66 12.28 14.62 2.86
CA VAL A 66 13.63 14.47 2.26
C VAL A 66 14.58 15.59 2.70
N ALA A 67 14.08 16.81 2.92
CA ALA A 67 14.90 17.92 3.47
C ALA A 67 15.49 17.60 4.86
N GLN A 68 14.95 16.62 5.57
CA GLN A 68 15.43 16.15 6.87
C GLN A 68 15.94 14.70 6.82
N ARG A 69 16.44 14.26 5.64
CA ARG A 69 16.85 12.89 5.37
C ARG A 69 17.78 12.31 6.45
N GLU A 70 18.75 13.08 6.91
CA GLU A 70 19.67 12.63 7.95
C GLU A 70 18.94 12.29 9.27
N ARG A 71 18.03 13.15 9.70
CA ARG A 71 17.19 12.89 10.87
C ARG A 71 16.25 11.70 10.67
N VAL A 72 15.70 11.55 9.48
CA VAL A 72 14.88 10.37 9.16
C VAL A 72 15.69 9.09 9.26
N LEU A 73 16.90 9.07 8.70
CA LEU A 73 17.75 7.87 8.72
C LEU A 73 18.45 7.64 10.06
N THR A 74 18.29 8.51 11.04
CA THR A 74 18.80 8.33 12.41
C THR A 74 17.66 8.24 13.42
N GLU A 75 16.89 9.31 13.61
CA GLU A 75 15.84 9.42 14.64
C GLU A 75 14.62 8.54 14.30
N LEU A 76 14.01 8.71 13.11
CA LEU A 76 12.88 7.88 12.70
C LEU A 76 13.29 6.41 12.54
N PHE A 77 14.48 6.15 11.99
CA PHE A 77 15.02 4.79 11.90
C PHE A 77 15.10 4.13 13.29
N ALA A 78 15.59 4.85 14.31
CA ALA A 78 15.67 4.31 15.66
C ALA A 78 14.29 3.96 16.24
N ASN A 79 13.29 4.81 16.00
CA ASN A 79 11.91 4.57 16.43
C ASN A 79 11.33 3.31 15.76
N VAL A 80 11.49 3.19 14.44
CA VAL A 80 10.98 2.01 13.70
C VAL A 80 11.73 0.75 14.10
N LEU A 81 13.05 0.83 14.29
CA LEU A 81 13.87 -0.32 14.72
C LEU A 81 13.47 -0.81 16.11
N GLU A 82 13.14 0.10 17.03
CA GLU A 82 12.63 -0.25 18.36
C GLU A 82 11.32 -1.03 18.25
N LEU A 83 10.33 -0.50 17.50
CA LEU A 83 9.05 -1.17 17.29
C LEU A 83 9.21 -2.55 16.62
N ALA A 84 10.05 -2.62 15.59
CA ALA A 84 10.33 -3.88 14.88
C ALA A 84 11.03 -4.91 15.77
N SER A 85 11.99 -4.49 16.60
CA SER A 85 12.67 -5.36 17.55
C SER A 85 11.71 -5.89 18.62
N ARG A 86 10.82 -5.03 19.11
CA ARG A 86 9.78 -5.41 20.08
C ARG A 86 8.81 -6.41 19.45
N ALA A 87 8.35 -6.14 18.23
CA ALA A 87 7.43 -7.01 17.50
C ALA A 87 8.06 -8.38 17.21
N ARG A 88 9.35 -8.42 16.81
CA ARG A 88 10.11 -9.65 16.64
C ARG A 88 10.16 -10.49 17.90
N ALA A 89 10.43 -9.85 19.05
CA ALA A 89 10.50 -10.55 20.35
C ALA A 89 9.17 -11.18 20.77
N LEU A 90 8.04 -10.64 20.26
CA LEU A 90 6.68 -11.10 20.57
C LEU A 90 6.04 -11.90 19.41
N ASP A 91 6.78 -12.17 18.34
CA ASP A 91 6.32 -12.86 17.14
C ASP A 91 5.10 -12.17 16.51
N VAL A 92 5.15 -10.84 16.36
CA VAL A 92 4.13 -9.99 15.76
C VAL A 92 4.68 -9.37 14.48
N GLY A 93 4.11 -9.70 13.32
CA GLY A 93 4.51 -9.08 12.05
C GLY A 93 4.25 -7.57 12.02
N ILE A 94 5.11 -6.81 11.37
CA ILE A 94 4.92 -5.36 11.09
C ILE A 94 4.87 -5.14 9.60
N SER A 95 3.96 -4.26 9.16
CA SER A 95 3.88 -3.76 7.79
C SER A 95 4.00 -2.24 7.78
N ILE A 96 4.95 -1.71 7.01
CA ILE A 96 5.11 -0.26 6.81
C ILE A 96 4.16 0.17 5.69
N ASP A 97 3.18 1.00 6.02
CA ASP A 97 2.22 1.53 5.06
C ASP A 97 2.87 2.51 4.09
N ALA A 98 2.41 2.51 2.84
CA ALA A 98 2.79 3.51 1.85
C ALA A 98 1.97 4.80 2.06
N GLU A 99 2.64 5.91 1.90
CA GLU A 99 2.06 7.25 2.01
C GLU A 99 2.19 8.00 0.66
N GLU A 100 2.36 9.31 0.65
CA GLU A 100 2.44 10.11 -0.58
C GLU A 100 3.64 9.70 -1.47
N ALA A 101 3.50 9.89 -2.78
CA ALA A 101 4.47 9.45 -3.78
C ALA A 101 5.86 10.11 -3.63
N ASP A 102 5.94 11.31 -3.09
CA ASP A 102 7.19 12.02 -2.86
C ASP A 102 7.99 11.50 -1.65
N ARG A 103 7.36 10.72 -0.78
CA ARG A 103 8.02 10.01 0.34
C ARG A 103 8.56 8.62 -0.04
N LEU A 104 8.28 8.14 -1.27
CA LEU A 104 8.62 6.79 -1.68
C LEU A 104 10.11 6.49 -1.56
N GLU A 105 10.98 7.33 -2.12
CA GLU A 105 12.43 7.08 -2.11
C GLU A 105 12.97 7.00 -0.68
N LEU A 106 12.57 7.95 0.16
CA LEU A 106 13.00 8.00 1.56
C LEU A 106 12.48 6.79 2.37
N SER A 107 11.25 6.33 2.09
CA SER A 107 10.70 5.13 2.71
C SER A 107 11.46 3.87 2.32
N LEU A 108 11.85 3.74 1.05
CA LEU A 108 12.64 2.62 0.55
C LEU A 108 14.04 2.59 1.17
N GLU A 109 14.68 3.75 1.29
CA GLU A 109 16.00 3.87 1.91
C GLU A 109 15.96 3.48 3.39
N LEU A 110 14.95 3.94 4.13
CA LEU A 110 14.74 3.56 5.52
C LEU A 110 14.45 2.05 5.63
N TYR A 111 13.63 1.50 4.73
CA TYR A 111 13.31 0.08 4.71
C TYR A 111 14.53 -0.80 4.44
N GLU A 112 15.36 -0.43 3.45
CA GLU A 112 16.64 -1.10 3.22
C GLU A 112 17.52 -1.09 4.46
N LYS A 113 17.63 0.06 5.14
CA LYS A 113 18.41 0.19 6.37
C LYS A 113 17.87 -0.73 7.48
N LEU A 114 16.55 -0.90 7.59
CA LEU A 114 15.93 -1.84 8.53
C LEU A 114 16.27 -3.29 8.18
N LEU A 115 16.18 -3.70 6.91
CA LEU A 115 16.53 -5.05 6.47
C LEU A 115 18.01 -5.39 6.73
N ARG A 116 18.90 -4.39 6.65
CA ARG A 116 20.34 -4.54 6.95
C ARG A 116 20.66 -4.50 8.44
N ALA A 117 19.70 -4.12 9.30
CA ALA A 117 19.94 -4.00 10.74
C ALA A 117 20.15 -5.38 11.38
N PRO A 118 21.26 -5.61 12.14
CA PRO A 118 21.54 -6.90 12.76
C PRO A 118 20.41 -7.42 13.66
N ALA A 119 19.71 -6.50 14.33
CA ALA A 119 18.59 -6.84 15.20
C ALA A 119 17.40 -7.48 14.44
N LEU A 120 17.29 -7.31 13.11
CA LEU A 120 16.19 -7.82 12.31
C LEU A 120 16.61 -8.91 11.31
N GLN A 121 17.90 -9.26 11.24
CA GLN A 121 18.38 -10.30 10.33
C GLN A 121 17.67 -11.64 10.55
N GLY A 122 17.23 -12.26 9.45
CA GLY A 122 16.50 -13.52 9.45
C GLY A 122 15.07 -13.46 9.96
N TRP A 123 14.56 -12.27 10.28
CA TRP A 123 13.15 -12.09 10.62
C TRP A 123 12.32 -11.77 9.39
N GLY A 124 11.58 -12.70 8.87
CA GLY A 124 10.81 -12.59 7.63
C GLY A 124 9.46 -11.85 7.77
N GLU A 125 9.21 -11.09 8.84
CA GLU A 125 7.89 -10.52 9.16
C GLU A 125 7.87 -8.98 9.18
N ILE A 126 8.94 -8.31 8.69
CA ILE A 126 8.87 -6.88 8.39
C ILE A 126 8.48 -6.66 6.94
N GLY A 127 7.30 -6.12 6.73
CA GLY A 127 6.69 -5.93 5.42
C GLY A 127 6.63 -4.48 4.97
N LEU A 128 6.38 -4.30 3.68
CA LEU A 128 6.21 -2.99 3.04
C LEU A 128 4.95 -2.98 2.18
N VAL A 129 4.33 -1.81 2.03
CA VAL A 129 3.21 -1.59 1.12
C VAL A 129 3.69 -0.89 -0.14
N VAL A 130 3.23 -1.34 -1.31
CA VAL A 130 3.53 -0.74 -2.61
C VAL A 130 2.24 -0.42 -3.35
N GLN A 131 2.18 0.74 -3.98
CA GLN A 131 0.96 1.30 -4.58
C GLN A 131 1.00 1.20 -6.11
N ALA A 132 0.07 0.44 -6.71
CA ALA A 132 0.02 0.17 -8.14
C ALA A 132 -0.36 1.39 -8.99
N TYR A 133 -0.99 2.43 -8.40
CA TYR A 133 -1.27 3.67 -9.12
C TYR A 133 0.02 4.47 -9.44
N SER A 134 1.11 4.20 -8.72
CA SER A 134 2.41 4.81 -8.99
C SER A 134 3.03 4.25 -10.27
N LYS A 135 3.52 5.13 -11.12
CA LYS A 135 4.27 4.75 -12.33
C LYS A 135 5.58 4.03 -12.00
N ARG A 136 6.04 4.11 -10.76
CA ARG A 136 7.26 3.45 -10.25
C ARG A 136 6.99 2.09 -9.57
N CYS A 137 5.73 1.62 -9.51
CA CYS A 137 5.37 0.42 -8.76
C CYS A 137 6.19 -0.81 -9.18
N LEU A 138 6.15 -1.19 -10.46
CA LEU A 138 6.85 -2.38 -10.94
C LEU A 138 8.38 -2.30 -10.77
N PRO A 139 9.05 -1.19 -11.11
CA PRO A 139 10.49 -1.01 -10.79
C PRO A 139 10.82 -1.18 -9.31
N VAL A 140 9.98 -0.67 -8.40
CA VAL A 140 10.17 -0.86 -6.95
C VAL A 140 10.07 -2.33 -6.56
N LEU A 141 9.12 -3.08 -7.10
CA LEU A 141 9.01 -4.53 -6.85
C LEU A 141 10.25 -5.30 -7.32
N VAL A 142 10.79 -4.94 -8.48
CA VAL A 142 12.04 -5.53 -8.99
C VAL A 142 13.20 -5.22 -8.07
N TRP A 143 13.33 -3.97 -7.66
CA TRP A 143 14.39 -3.53 -6.74
C TRP A 143 14.29 -4.26 -5.38
N LEU A 144 13.10 -4.35 -4.78
CA LEU A 144 12.87 -5.08 -3.53
C LEU A 144 13.24 -6.57 -3.67
N THR A 145 12.92 -7.17 -4.82
CA THR A 145 13.27 -8.56 -5.09
C THR A 145 14.78 -8.77 -5.13
N LEU A 146 15.52 -7.86 -5.78
CA LEU A 146 16.98 -7.92 -5.86
C LEU A 146 17.61 -7.69 -4.50
N LEU A 147 17.14 -6.70 -3.75
CA LEU A 147 17.58 -6.42 -2.39
C LEU A 147 17.36 -7.63 -1.46
N GLY A 148 16.19 -8.24 -1.52
CA GLY A 148 15.90 -9.43 -0.72
C GLY A 148 16.79 -10.63 -1.09
N LYS A 149 17.11 -10.82 -2.37
CA LYS A 149 18.07 -11.85 -2.82
C LYS A 149 19.48 -11.57 -2.31
N GLU A 150 19.93 -10.32 -2.42
CA GLU A 150 21.24 -9.88 -1.92
C GLU A 150 21.39 -10.16 -0.42
N LEU A 151 20.35 -9.86 0.36
CA LEU A 151 20.37 -9.98 1.82
C LEU A 151 19.97 -11.37 2.34
N GLY A 152 19.50 -12.26 1.48
CA GLY A 152 18.85 -13.52 1.91
C GLY A 152 17.60 -13.26 2.76
N ALA A 153 16.93 -12.11 2.57
CA ALA A 153 15.78 -11.70 3.35
C ALA A 153 14.47 -12.13 2.69
N LYS A 154 13.52 -12.59 3.50
CA LYS A 154 12.13 -12.79 3.11
C LYS A 154 11.31 -11.60 3.63
N MET A 155 10.36 -11.09 2.85
CA MET A 155 9.55 -9.95 3.22
C MET A 155 8.09 -10.10 2.79
N PRO A 156 7.12 -9.85 3.67
CA PRO A 156 5.72 -9.65 3.28
C PRO A 156 5.60 -8.37 2.46
N LEU A 157 4.85 -8.39 1.37
CA LEU A 157 4.65 -7.22 0.52
C LEU A 157 3.18 -7.07 0.16
N ARG A 158 2.59 -5.98 0.65
CA ARG A 158 1.20 -5.63 0.37
C ARG A 158 1.12 -4.79 -0.90
N LEU A 159 0.48 -5.34 -1.93
CA LEU A 159 0.13 -4.60 -3.14
C LEU A 159 -1.26 -4.00 -2.97
N VAL A 160 -1.35 -2.69 -3.05
CA VAL A 160 -2.60 -1.91 -3.05
C VAL A 160 -2.74 -1.14 -4.36
N LYS A 161 -3.92 -0.62 -4.68
CA LYS A 161 -4.09 0.30 -5.82
C LYS A 161 -3.50 1.67 -5.52
N GLY A 162 -3.82 2.25 -4.37
CA GLY A 162 -3.34 3.54 -3.88
C GLY A 162 -4.48 4.34 -3.27
N ALA A 163 -4.21 5.09 -2.19
CA ALA A 163 -5.23 5.77 -1.39
C ALA A 163 -5.18 7.31 -1.47
N TYR A 164 -4.22 7.88 -2.21
CA TYR A 164 -3.95 9.33 -2.20
C TYR A 164 -4.11 9.97 -3.59
N TRP A 165 -4.84 9.34 -4.51
CA TRP A 165 -4.87 9.74 -5.93
C TRP A 165 -5.24 11.23 -6.12
N ASP A 166 -6.28 11.70 -5.46
CA ASP A 166 -6.73 13.09 -5.57
C ASP A 166 -5.66 14.07 -5.05
N THR A 167 -5.00 13.72 -3.94
CA THR A 167 -3.91 14.50 -3.36
C THR A 167 -2.72 14.55 -4.32
N GLU A 168 -2.32 13.44 -4.91
CA GLU A 168 -1.21 13.34 -5.86
C GLU A 168 -1.45 14.20 -7.11
N ILE A 169 -2.66 14.14 -7.68
CA ILE A 169 -3.04 14.97 -8.81
C ILE A 169 -2.98 16.45 -8.44
N LYS A 170 -3.64 16.82 -7.34
CA LYS A 170 -3.70 18.21 -6.90
C LYS A 170 -2.33 18.78 -6.53
N TYR A 171 -1.53 18.02 -5.81
CA TYR A 171 -0.18 18.42 -5.43
C TYR A 171 0.71 18.66 -6.65
N ALA A 172 0.70 17.74 -7.63
CA ALA A 172 1.45 17.92 -8.86
C ALA A 172 1.03 19.19 -9.61
N GLN A 173 -0.27 19.50 -9.65
CA GLN A 173 -0.80 20.74 -10.26
C GLN A 173 -0.36 21.99 -9.50
N GLN A 174 -0.42 21.97 -8.16
CA GLN A 174 -0.01 23.10 -7.31
C GLN A 174 1.49 23.38 -7.41
N GLN A 175 2.30 22.33 -7.48
CA GLN A 175 3.75 22.45 -7.65
C GLN A 175 4.18 22.72 -9.08
N GLY A 176 3.26 22.66 -10.07
CA GLY A 176 3.59 22.86 -11.47
C GLY A 176 4.61 21.86 -12.00
N LEU A 177 4.51 20.60 -11.55
CA LEU A 177 5.42 19.53 -11.99
C LEU A 177 5.22 19.22 -13.46
N ASP A 178 6.20 18.64 -14.13
CA ASP A 178 6.10 18.31 -15.57
C ASP A 178 5.03 17.25 -15.85
N ASN A 179 4.78 16.35 -14.90
CA ASN A 179 3.83 15.25 -15.06
C ASN A 179 3.32 14.75 -13.68
N TYR A 180 2.35 13.85 -13.70
CA TYR A 180 1.82 13.19 -12.52
C TYR A 180 2.65 11.96 -12.14
N PRO A 181 2.93 11.72 -10.86
CA PRO A 181 3.64 10.51 -10.40
C PRO A 181 2.76 9.26 -10.48
N VAL A 182 1.44 9.43 -10.63
CA VAL A 182 0.43 8.38 -10.67
C VAL A 182 -0.24 8.29 -12.05
N PHE A 183 -0.86 7.14 -12.33
CA PHE A 183 -1.70 7.00 -13.52
C PHE A 183 -2.95 7.88 -13.39
N THR A 184 -3.29 8.58 -14.47
CA THR A 184 -4.44 9.49 -14.51
C THR A 184 -5.75 8.81 -14.93
N ARG A 185 -5.70 7.53 -15.36
CA ARG A 185 -6.85 6.68 -15.63
C ARG A 185 -6.87 5.50 -14.65
N LYS A 186 -8.08 5.14 -14.21
CA LYS A 186 -8.28 3.97 -13.32
C LYS A 186 -7.79 2.68 -14.00
N GLU A 187 -8.07 2.51 -15.27
CA GLU A 187 -7.67 1.34 -16.07
C GLU A 187 -6.14 1.21 -16.14
N GLY A 188 -5.41 2.32 -16.08
CA GLY A 188 -3.94 2.33 -15.95
C GLY A 188 -3.48 1.74 -14.62
N THR A 189 -4.13 2.13 -13.52
CA THR A 189 -3.87 1.57 -12.19
C THR A 189 -4.24 0.08 -12.13
N ASP A 190 -5.40 -0.30 -12.66
CA ASP A 190 -5.86 -1.69 -12.68
C ASP A 190 -4.91 -2.59 -13.51
N THR A 191 -4.46 -2.10 -14.66
CA THR A 191 -3.46 -2.80 -15.50
C THR A 191 -2.12 -2.95 -14.77
N SER A 192 -1.64 -1.89 -14.14
CA SER A 192 -0.41 -1.90 -13.33
C SER A 192 -0.53 -2.90 -12.17
N TYR A 193 -1.66 -2.93 -11.48
CA TYR A 193 -1.90 -3.87 -10.40
C TYR A 193 -1.79 -5.33 -10.88
N LEU A 194 -2.42 -5.68 -11.99
CA LEU A 194 -2.36 -7.04 -12.54
C LEU A 194 -0.96 -7.41 -13.06
N ALA A 195 -0.23 -6.46 -13.66
CA ALA A 195 1.16 -6.67 -14.07
C ALA A 195 2.06 -6.92 -12.85
N CYS A 196 1.90 -6.13 -11.79
CA CYS A 196 2.61 -6.31 -10.52
C CYS A 196 2.23 -7.63 -9.83
N ALA A 197 0.94 -8.02 -9.85
CA ALA A 197 0.49 -9.29 -9.30
C ALA A 197 1.10 -10.48 -10.05
N ARG A 198 1.15 -10.44 -11.37
CA ARG A 198 1.83 -11.46 -12.19
C ARG A 198 3.32 -11.56 -11.83
N TYR A 199 4.00 -10.43 -11.66
CA TYR A 199 5.39 -10.41 -11.22
C TYR A 199 5.57 -11.03 -9.84
N LEU A 200 4.73 -10.63 -8.86
CA LEU A 200 4.77 -11.13 -7.49
C LEU A 200 4.47 -12.63 -7.37
N LEU A 201 3.66 -13.18 -8.26
CA LEU A 201 3.36 -14.63 -8.32
C LEU A 201 4.38 -15.42 -9.14
N SER A 202 5.33 -14.75 -9.81
CA SER A 202 6.34 -15.42 -10.62
C SER A 202 7.45 -16.08 -9.80
N GLU A 203 8.26 -16.93 -10.46
CA GLU A 203 9.44 -17.55 -9.85
C GLU A 203 10.52 -16.52 -9.44
N HIS A 204 10.52 -15.32 -10.03
CA HIS A 204 11.51 -14.28 -9.69
C HIS A 204 11.47 -13.86 -8.22
N THR A 205 10.30 -13.88 -7.60
CA THR A 205 10.05 -13.44 -6.22
C THR A 205 9.98 -14.58 -5.22
N ARG A 206 10.04 -15.84 -5.69
CA ARG A 206 9.94 -17.02 -4.84
C ARG A 206 11.03 -17.03 -3.77
N GLY A 207 10.64 -17.31 -2.53
CA GLY A 207 11.54 -17.35 -1.38
C GLY A 207 11.97 -15.97 -0.84
N VAL A 208 11.67 -14.89 -1.57
CA VAL A 208 12.03 -13.51 -1.19
C VAL A 208 10.80 -12.70 -0.77
N ILE A 209 9.73 -12.76 -1.56
CA ILE A 209 8.52 -11.97 -1.28
C ILE A 209 7.36 -12.91 -0.97
N TYR A 210 6.66 -12.63 0.14
CA TYR A 210 5.34 -13.16 0.45
C TYR A 210 4.29 -12.15 -0.02
N PRO A 211 3.58 -12.41 -1.13
CA PRO A 211 2.61 -11.47 -1.69
C PRO A 211 1.36 -11.34 -0.84
N GLN A 212 0.90 -10.10 -0.65
CA GLN A 212 -0.36 -9.77 0.02
C GLN A 212 -1.17 -8.86 -0.92
N PHE A 213 -2.28 -9.37 -1.47
CA PHE A 213 -3.08 -8.67 -2.48
C PHE A 213 -4.29 -7.99 -1.83
N ALA A 214 -4.27 -6.65 -1.78
CA ALA A 214 -5.37 -5.87 -1.21
C ALA A 214 -6.27 -5.29 -2.31
N SER A 215 -7.54 -5.70 -2.33
CA SER A 215 -8.54 -5.20 -3.28
C SER A 215 -9.96 -5.52 -2.82
N HIS A 216 -10.96 -4.71 -3.22
CA HIS A 216 -12.39 -5.01 -3.10
C HIS A 216 -13.05 -5.20 -4.46
N ASN A 217 -12.28 -5.24 -5.53
CA ASN A 217 -12.75 -5.48 -6.88
C ASN A 217 -12.72 -6.99 -7.17
N ALA A 218 -13.90 -7.61 -7.31
CA ALA A 218 -14.04 -9.04 -7.55
C ALA A 218 -13.31 -9.51 -8.81
N HIS A 219 -13.33 -8.71 -9.90
CA HIS A 219 -12.57 -9.02 -11.12
C HIS A 219 -11.05 -9.08 -10.84
N THR A 220 -10.52 -8.10 -10.08
CA THR A 220 -9.11 -8.09 -9.69
C THR A 220 -8.75 -9.34 -8.86
N VAL A 221 -9.60 -9.71 -7.89
CA VAL A 221 -9.41 -10.91 -7.05
C VAL A 221 -9.41 -12.18 -7.91
N SER A 222 -10.39 -12.31 -8.81
CA SER A 222 -10.46 -13.46 -9.75
C SER A 222 -9.25 -13.54 -10.65
N CYS A 223 -8.75 -12.41 -11.17
CA CYS A 223 -7.52 -12.37 -11.97
C CYS A 223 -6.29 -12.84 -11.16
N VAL A 224 -6.16 -12.43 -9.91
CA VAL A 224 -5.05 -12.89 -9.04
C VAL A 224 -5.13 -14.40 -8.80
N LEU A 225 -6.33 -14.93 -8.53
CA LEU A 225 -6.55 -16.39 -8.38
C LEU A 225 -6.18 -17.14 -9.65
N ALA A 226 -6.60 -16.64 -10.82
CA ALA A 226 -6.25 -17.24 -12.11
C ALA A 226 -4.73 -17.23 -12.35
N LEU A 227 -4.05 -16.09 -12.09
CA LEU A 227 -2.60 -15.98 -12.19
C LEU A 227 -1.86 -16.94 -11.26
N ALA A 228 -2.39 -17.14 -10.05
CA ALA A 228 -1.82 -18.09 -9.10
C ALA A 228 -2.00 -19.54 -9.56
N ALA A 229 -3.14 -19.86 -10.17
CA ALA A 229 -3.41 -21.18 -10.75
C ALA A 229 -2.55 -21.50 -12.00
N GLU A 230 -2.14 -20.49 -12.77
CA GLU A 230 -1.22 -20.64 -13.90
C GLU A 230 0.24 -20.90 -13.47
N ALA A 231 0.59 -20.64 -12.20
CA ALA A 231 1.95 -20.84 -11.71
C ALA A 231 2.35 -22.32 -11.77
N LYS A 232 3.55 -22.61 -12.29
CA LYS A 232 4.06 -24.00 -12.41
C LYS A 232 4.14 -24.74 -11.08
N THR A 233 4.38 -24.01 -10.02
CA THR A 233 4.41 -24.51 -8.65
C THR A 233 3.53 -23.62 -7.77
N PRO A 234 2.79 -24.18 -6.80
CA PRO A 234 1.95 -23.40 -5.90
C PRO A 234 2.71 -22.24 -5.24
N ARG A 235 2.04 -21.13 -5.07
CA ARG A 235 2.58 -19.93 -4.41
C ARG A 235 1.79 -19.65 -3.15
N ASP A 236 2.52 -19.44 -2.06
CA ASP A 236 1.92 -18.90 -0.83
C ASP A 236 1.71 -17.40 -1.01
N PHE A 237 0.50 -16.95 -0.76
CA PHE A 237 0.11 -15.55 -0.75
C PHE A 237 -1.15 -15.38 0.10
N GLU A 238 -1.52 -14.15 0.38
CA GLU A 238 -2.81 -13.84 1.04
C GLU A 238 -3.53 -12.71 0.33
N PHE A 239 -4.85 -12.67 0.52
CA PHE A 239 -5.63 -11.48 0.23
C PHE A 239 -5.79 -10.61 1.46
N GLN A 240 -6.04 -9.30 1.22
CA GLN A 240 -6.35 -8.37 2.28
C GLN A 240 -7.59 -7.54 1.93
N ARG A 241 -8.43 -7.30 2.93
CA ARG A 241 -9.61 -6.45 2.81
C ARG A 241 -9.69 -5.46 3.96
N LEU A 242 -10.39 -4.37 3.76
CA LEU A 242 -10.69 -3.42 4.83
C LEU A 242 -11.79 -3.97 5.74
N HIS A 243 -11.72 -3.62 7.01
CA HIS A 243 -12.78 -3.92 7.97
C HIS A 243 -14.10 -3.29 7.52
N GLY A 244 -15.18 -4.08 7.55
CA GLY A 244 -16.51 -3.64 7.13
C GLY A 244 -16.74 -3.60 5.61
N MET A 245 -15.79 -4.10 4.80
CA MET A 245 -15.94 -4.16 3.35
C MET A 245 -15.63 -5.56 2.80
N GLY A 246 -16.35 -5.95 1.75
CA GLY A 246 -16.04 -7.15 0.96
C GLY A 246 -16.30 -8.49 1.67
N ASP A 247 -17.15 -8.53 2.69
CA ASP A 247 -17.42 -9.77 3.46
C ASP A 247 -17.86 -10.92 2.53
N ALA A 248 -18.90 -10.73 1.71
CA ALA A 248 -19.41 -11.76 0.81
C ALA A 248 -18.37 -12.26 -0.20
N LEU A 249 -17.56 -11.35 -0.77
CA LEU A 249 -16.49 -11.71 -1.69
C LEU A 249 -15.46 -12.60 -1.00
N TYR A 250 -15.02 -12.22 0.18
CA TYR A 250 -13.91 -12.90 0.84
C TYR A 250 -14.33 -14.13 1.65
N ASP A 251 -15.57 -14.20 2.11
CA ASP A 251 -16.15 -15.46 2.60
C ASP A 251 -16.13 -16.52 1.48
N THR A 252 -16.52 -16.14 0.24
CA THR A 252 -16.42 -17.02 -0.94
C THR A 252 -14.96 -17.44 -1.24
N VAL A 253 -14.00 -16.52 -1.14
CA VAL A 253 -12.57 -16.81 -1.37
C VAL A 253 -12.04 -17.83 -0.36
N ILE A 254 -12.40 -17.70 0.90
CA ILE A 254 -12.00 -18.66 1.94
C ILE A 254 -12.67 -20.01 1.70
N GLU A 255 -13.97 -20.03 1.48
CA GLU A 255 -14.76 -21.26 1.35
C GLU A 255 -14.40 -22.08 0.09
N GLN A 256 -14.27 -21.42 -1.06
CA GLN A 256 -14.08 -22.10 -2.34
C GLN A 256 -12.62 -22.29 -2.71
N HIS A 257 -11.74 -21.38 -2.30
CA HIS A 257 -10.31 -21.40 -2.69
C HIS A 257 -9.37 -21.71 -1.53
N GLN A 258 -9.88 -21.81 -0.28
CA GLN A 258 -9.09 -22.05 0.94
C GLN A 258 -7.91 -21.09 1.07
N GLN A 259 -8.10 -19.87 0.54
CA GLN A 259 -7.06 -18.86 0.50
C GLN A 259 -7.05 -18.03 1.79
N THR A 260 -5.87 -17.77 2.32
CA THR A 260 -5.69 -16.90 3.49
C THR A 260 -6.19 -15.48 3.19
N VAL A 261 -6.97 -14.92 4.12
CA VAL A 261 -7.46 -13.54 4.04
C VAL A 261 -7.18 -12.79 5.35
N ARG A 262 -6.62 -11.59 5.24
CA ARG A 262 -6.33 -10.70 6.36
C ARG A 262 -7.22 -9.46 6.32
N ILE A 263 -7.78 -9.08 7.46
CA ILE A 263 -8.61 -7.88 7.61
C ILE A 263 -7.71 -6.74 8.08
N TYR A 264 -7.61 -5.67 7.30
CA TYR A 264 -7.00 -4.42 7.71
C TYR A 264 -8.00 -3.63 8.56
N ALA A 265 -7.74 -3.50 9.86
CA ALA A 265 -8.69 -2.96 10.83
C ALA A 265 -8.12 -1.73 11.53
N PRO A 266 -8.77 -0.54 11.39
CA PRO A 266 -8.37 0.65 12.10
C PRO A 266 -8.69 0.51 13.60
N VAL A 267 -7.76 0.94 14.45
CA VAL A 267 -7.88 0.94 15.91
C VAL A 267 -7.47 2.30 16.45
N GLY A 268 -8.32 2.94 17.25
CA GLY A 268 -8.01 4.23 17.84
C GLY A 268 -9.25 5.01 18.28
N ALA A 269 -9.04 6.25 18.70
CA ALA A 269 -10.12 7.11 19.13
C ALA A 269 -10.94 7.62 17.93
N HIS A 270 -12.23 7.86 18.16
CA HIS A 270 -13.16 8.29 17.10
C HIS A 270 -12.73 9.60 16.39
N LYS A 271 -12.06 10.50 17.11
CA LYS A 271 -11.53 11.76 16.56
C LYS A 271 -10.43 11.54 15.51
N ASP A 272 -9.67 10.45 15.61
CA ASP A 272 -8.55 10.13 14.71
C ASP A 272 -9.00 9.33 13.48
N LEU A 273 -10.31 9.00 13.40
CA LEU A 273 -10.88 8.19 12.33
C LEU A 273 -11.16 8.96 11.04
N LEU A 274 -11.27 10.30 11.12
CA LEU A 274 -11.72 11.14 10.00
C LEU A 274 -10.83 11.00 8.74
N PRO A 275 -9.50 11.09 8.78
CA PRO A 275 -8.65 10.93 7.60
C PRO A 275 -8.82 9.55 6.94
N TYR A 276 -8.96 8.49 7.74
CA TYR A 276 -9.23 7.16 7.26
C TYR A 276 -10.57 7.07 6.51
N LEU A 277 -11.65 7.63 7.09
CA LEU A 277 -12.99 7.61 6.47
C LEU A 277 -13.06 8.44 5.20
N VAL A 278 -12.43 9.61 5.18
CA VAL A 278 -12.41 10.48 3.97
C VAL A 278 -11.79 9.73 2.80
N ARG A 279 -10.66 9.05 2.97
CA ARG A 279 -10.06 8.24 1.91
C ARG A 279 -10.99 7.12 1.44
N ARG A 280 -11.74 6.50 2.36
CA ARG A 280 -12.73 5.46 1.99
C ARG A 280 -13.90 6.04 1.21
N LEU A 281 -14.39 7.21 1.60
CA LEU A 281 -15.48 7.92 0.88
C LEU A 281 -15.04 8.31 -0.53
N LEU A 282 -13.84 8.84 -0.71
CA LEU A 282 -13.29 9.20 -2.02
C LEU A 282 -13.10 7.95 -2.90
N GLU A 283 -12.57 6.86 -2.33
CA GLU A 283 -12.36 5.60 -3.05
C GLU A 283 -13.69 4.96 -3.51
N ASN A 284 -14.68 4.91 -2.64
CA ASN A 284 -15.95 4.23 -2.90
C ASN A 284 -17.00 5.13 -3.59
N GLY A 285 -16.93 6.45 -3.36
CA GLY A 285 -17.86 7.42 -3.90
C GLY A 285 -17.57 7.82 -5.36
N ALA A 286 -16.40 7.48 -5.90
CA ALA A 286 -16.09 7.75 -7.28
C ALA A 286 -16.97 6.90 -8.21
N ASN A 287 -17.63 7.52 -9.21
CA ASN A 287 -18.46 6.83 -10.20
C ASN A 287 -17.73 5.70 -10.94
N SER A 288 -16.40 5.76 -11.00
CA SER A 288 -15.54 4.73 -11.59
C SER A 288 -15.19 3.60 -10.61
N SER A 289 -15.59 3.68 -9.33
CA SER A 289 -15.28 2.61 -8.37
C SER A 289 -16.07 1.35 -8.71
N PHE A 290 -15.45 0.18 -8.55
CA PHE A 290 -16.12 -1.10 -8.80
C PHE A 290 -17.36 -1.27 -7.90
N VAL A 291 -17.25 -0.88 -6.63
CA VAL A 291 -18.35 -0.98 -5.66
C VAL A 291 -19.54 -0.12 -6.07
N HIS A 292 -19.29 1.12 -6.55
CA HIS A 292 -20.34 2.01 -7.05
C HIS A 292 -21.00 1.43 -8.30
N GLN A 293 -20.20 0.97 -9.27
CA GLN A 293 -20.72 0.40 -10.53
C GLN A 293 -21.50 -0.90 -10.32
N LEU A 294 -21.13 -1.71 -9.32
CA LEU A 294 -21.83 -2.97 -9.01
C LEU A 294 -23.27 -2.76 -8.54
N VAL A 295 -23.55 -1.65 -7.88
CA VAL A 295 -24.89 -1.32 -7.35
C VAL A 295 -25.69 -0.41 -8.30
N ASP A 296 -25.10 0.06 -9.40
CA ASP A 296 -25.77 0.88 -10.41
C ASP A 296 -26.51 0.00 -11.42
N PRO A 297 -27.87 0.03 -11.44
CA PRO A 297 -28.64 -0.77 -12.38
C PRO A 297 -28.39 -0.43 -13.86
N GLY A 298 -27.83 0.74 -14.14
CA GLY A 298 -27.48 1.19 -15.49
C GLY A 298 -26.19 0.61 -16.04
N VAL A 299 -25.40 -0.07 -15.21
CA VAL A 299 -24.12 -0.66 -15.61
C VAL A 299 -24.25 -2.15 -15.88
N PRO A 300 -24.09 -2.62 -17.14
CA PRO A 300 -24.12 -4.05 -17.44
C PRO A 300 -23.00 -4.81 -16.71
N VAL A 301 -23.31 -5.97 -16.14
CA VAL A 301 -22.33 -6.80 -15.40
C VAL A 301 -21.15 -7.17 -16.31
N GLU A 302 -21.40 -7.40 -17.59
CA GLU A 302 -20.39 -7.71 -18.60
C GLU A 302 -19.30 -6.64 -18.71
N SER A 303 -19.67 -5.37 -18.50
CA SER A 303 -18.70 -4.26 -18.53
C SER A 303 -17.76 -4.23 -17.33
N LEU A 304 -18.17 -4.85 -16.20
CA LEU A 304 -17.40 -4.92 -14.98
C LEU A 304 -16.29 -5.99 -15.03
N ILE A 305 -16.42 -6.95 -15.95
CA ILE A 305 -15.46 -8.06 -16.12
C ILE A 305 -14.50 -7.85 -17.30
N ASP A 306 -14.63 -6.75 -18.05
CA ASP A 306 -13.70 -6.39 -19.10
C ASP A 306 -12.26 -6.26 -18.55
N HIS A 307 -11.30 -6.92 -19.19
CA HIS A 307 -9.91 -6.81 -18.78
C HIS A 307 -9.40 -5.37 -18.92
N PRO A 308 -8.69 -4.80 -17.93
CA PRO A 308 -8.30 -3.36 -17.94
C PRO A 308 -7.44 -2.97 -19.15
N VAL A 309 -6.63 -3.86 -19.69
CA VAL A 309 -5.88 -3.62 -20.95
C VAL A 309 -6.84 -3.42 -22.12
N THR A 310 -7.92 -4.21 -22.19
CA THR A 310 -8.94 -4.06 -23.23
C THR A 310 -9.63 -2.71 -23.12
N GLN A 311 -9.93 -2.29 -21.89
CA GLN A 311 -10.49 -0.96 -21.63
C GLN A 311 -9.52 0.16 -22.05
N LEU A 312 -8.24 0.06 -21.67
CA LEU A 312 -7.22 1.06 -22.04
C LEU A 312 -7.07 1.21 -23.56
N ARG A 313 -7.15 0.12 -24.32
CA ARG A 313 -7.05 0.14 -25.78
C ARG A 313 -8.18 0.89 -26.48
N LYS A 314 -9.29 1.15 -25.79
CA LYS A 314 -10.40 1.95 -26.31
C LYS A 314 -10.10 3.46 -26.33
N PHE A 315 -9.09 3.91 -25.59
CA PHE A 315 -8.70 5.33 -25.52
C PHE A 315 -7.59 5.65 -26.52
N ALA A 316 -7.64 6.85 -27.09
CA ALA A 316 -6.60 7.36 -27.98
C ALA A 316 -5.27 7.65 -27.22
N SER A 317 -5.35 7.90 -25.92
CA SER A 317 -4.20 8.17 -25.06
C SER A 317 -4.32 7.39 -23.75
N LEU A 318 -3.19 6.88 -23.25
CA LEU A 318 -3.10 6.25 -21.92
C LEU A 318 -3.30 7.26 -20.79
N ALA A 319 -2.98 8.55 -21.02
CA ALA A 319 -3.28 9.62 -20.10
C ALA A 319 -4.77 10.02 -20.22
N ASN A 320 -5.35 10.50 -19.12
CA ASN A 320 -6.69 11.04 -19.13
C ASN A 320 -6.68 12.43 -19.77
N ASP A 321 -7.33 12.56 -20.93
CA ASP A 321 -7.46 13.80 -21.71
C ASP A 321 -8.27 14.89 -21.00
N LYS A 322 -9.08 14.53 -20.00
CA LYS A 322 -9.81 15.48 -19.15
C LYS A 322 -8.97 16.07 -18.02
N ILE A 323 -7.77 15.54 -17.81
CA ILE A 323 -6.82 16.01 -16.79
C ILE A 323 -5.61 16.58 -17.53
N PRO A 324 -5.54 17.92 -17.72
CA PRO A 324 -4.40 18.54 -18.41
C PRO A 324 -3.12 18.29 -17.63
N LEU A 325 -1.99 18.27 -18.32
CA LEU A 325 -0.69 18.25 -17.62
C LEU A 325 -0.55 19.49 -16.72
N PRO A 326 0.14 19.38 -15.58
CA PRO A 326 0.26 20.49 -14.63
C PRO A 326 0.75 21.81 -15.27
N PRO A 327 1.74 21.83 -16.19
CA PRO A 327 2.12 23.06 -16.88
C PRO A 327 1.02 23.69 -17.75
N ALA A 328 0.09 22.88 -18.25
CA ALA A 328 -1.01 23.31 -19.14
C ALA A 328 -2.33 23.58 -18.42
N LEU A 329 -2.35 23.56 -17.08
CA LEU A 329 -3.55 23.67 -16.26
C LEU A 329 -4.44 24.90 -16.61
N PHE A 330 -3.81 26.02 -17.02
CA PHE A 330 -4.49 27.27 -17.35
C PHE A 330 -4.47 27.61 -18.84
N SER A 331 -4.14 26.63 -19.68
CA SER A 331 -4.14 26.84 -21.15
C SER A 331 -5.55 27.14 -21.68
N PRO A 332 -5.72 27.97 -22.72
CA PRO A 332 -4.63 28.69 -23.44
C PRO A 332 -4.25 30.03 -22.81
N ALA A 333 -4.91 30.46 -21.72
CA ALA A 333 -4.75 31.79 -21.16
C ALA A 333 -3.32 32.09 -20.64
N ARG A 334 -2.71 31.12 -19.98
CA ARG A 334 -1.34 31.20 -19.48
C ARG A 334 -0.76 29.80 -19.18
N LYS A 335 0.55 29.71 -19.03
CA LYS A 335 1.21 28.52 -18.44
C LYS A 335 1.05 28.56 -16.91
N ASN A 336 1.02 27.38 -16.31
CA ASN A 336 1.16 27.27 -14.86
C ASN A 336 2.60 27.62 -14.44
N SER A 337 2.76 28.09 -13.19
CA SER A 337 4.10 28.26 -12.61
C SER A 337 4.77 26.91 -12.46
N GLN A 338 6.01 26.80 -12.87
CA GLN A 338 6.80 25.59 -12.74
C GLN A 338 7.47 25.58 -11.37
N GLY A 339 7.30 24.52 -10.61
CA GLY A 339 7.98 24.25 -9.36
C GLY A 339 8.89 23.03 -9.48
N LEU A 340 9.57 22.73 -8.40
CA LEU A 340 10.42 21.55 -8.27
C LEU A 340 9.95 20.73 -7.08
N ASN A 341 9.83 19.43 -7.27
CA ASN A 341 9.58 18.54 -6.14
C ASN A 341 10.93 18.23 -5.44
N MET A 342 11.18 18.93 -4.36
CA MET A 342 12.42 18.78 -3.58
C MET A 342 12.51 17.43 -2.83
N ASN A 343 11.46 16.63 -2.86
CA ASN A 343 11.44 15.28 -2.30
C ASN A 343 11.86 14.19 -3.32
N ILE A 344 12.23 14.58 -4.53
CA ILE A 344 12.76 13.67 -5.57
C ILE A 344 14.24 13.96 -5.78
N SER A 345 15.09 12.98 -5.46
CA SER A 345 16.56 13.13 -5.52
C SER A 345 17.06 13.57 -6.88
N ALA A 346 16.48 13.06 -7.97
CA ALA A 346 16.86 13.44 -9.34
C ALA A 346 16.55 14.92 -9.66
N ALA A 347 15.46 15.48 -9.10
CA ALA A 347 15.12 16.89 -9.27
C ALA A 347 16.10 17.80 -8.49
N MET A 348 16.55 17.34 -7.32
CA MET A 348 17.53 18.08 -6.51
C MET A 348 18.95 18.06 -7.10
N GLN A 349 19.34 16.98 -7.77
CA GLN A 349 20.65 16.89 -8.44
C GLN A 349 20.74 17.77 -9.67
N ALA A 350 19.62 18.19 -10.24
CA ALA A 350 19.56 19.07 -11.41
C ALA A 350 19.64 20.58 -11.06
N LEU A 351 19.63 20.93 -9.77
CA LEU A 351 19.85 22.28 -9.23
C LEU A 351 21.34 22.53 -8.96
#